data_e51f15b3ad9ba9ccfbd4f3b1c206b8a4
#
_entry.id   e51f15b3ad9ba9ccfbd4f3b1c206b8a4
#
_cell.length_a   1.000
_cell.length_b   1.000
_cell.length_c   1.000
_cell.angle_alpha   90.00
_cell.angle_beta   90.00
_cell.angle_gamma   90.00
#
_symmetry.space_group_name_H-M   'P 1'
#
loop_
_entity.id
_entity.type
_entity.pdbx_description
1 polymer ?
#
loop_
_entity_poly.entity_id
_entity_poly.type
_entity_poly.pdbx_seq_one_letter_code
_entity_poly.pdbx_strand_id
1 'polypeptide(L)'
;DGRPIPGSATLSSALWTVWRLQERRDANEPAFDDFEEANAAFQEQAEAITGIAAGEGGPDGPDDPGGGTARLDGETLRRLLTAAHKAAGVRGRPALCTPQVCIRSVAVSARRAAGPVGTEFLNSFFLDDLHRIRDRARAGDVGEALGRYLMPDDELDPDIRIDVARRRAAVEEGVRVERLPLGRWPAEADRPATLSRQFAINHALTDLAPEAGLMGVLHPPGTGKKELLRDVLAGNVVARARRLAELERARDAFVGEPLQWRTDSFSRELPRLRPELTGFEMVVAAAGEGATAEGEGIAAGLPERTALAPTWREQADYFARLASTVLTETQEAGAESPVDAWGLVSARLGRLSRRSAFRASLWFGDGDDEAADDDPSVRMFA
;
A
#
# COMPACT_ATOMS: atom_id res chain seq x y z
N ASP A 1 0.74 26.85 -17.74
CA ASP A 1 0.81 27.45 -19.08
C ASP A 1 -0.22 26.89 -20.08
N GLY A 2 -0.97 25.84 -19.73
CA GLY A 2 -2.00 25.23 -20.59
C GLY A 2 -1.43 24.43 -21.76
N ARG A 3 -0.20 23.97 -21.67
CA ARG A 3 0.43 23.07 -22.64
C ARG A 3 0.30 21.62 -22.17
N PRO A 4 -0.06 20.70 -23.06
CA PRO A 4 -0.11 19.29 -22.73
C PRO A 4 1.30 18.72 -22.48
N ILE A 5 1.37 17.72 -21.60
CA ILE A 5 2.61 16.98 -21.31
C ILE A 5 2.60 15.68 -22.13
N PRO A 6 3.71 15.30 -22.80
CA PRO A 6 3.81 14.04 -23.52
C PRO A 6 3.39 12.85 -22.65
N GLY A 7 2.63 11.91 -23.19
CA GLY A 7 2.14 10.72 -22.49
C GLY A 7 1.10 10.97 -21.40
N SER A 8 0.64 12.22 -21.18
CA SER A 8 -0.34 12.52 -20.14
C SER A 8 -1.78 12.24 -20.54
N ALA A 9 -2.07 12.08 -21.82
CA ALA A 9 -3.40 11.70 -22.28
C ALA A 9 -3.65 10.20 -22.04
N THR A 10 -4.77 9.87 -21.44
CA THR A 10 -5.13 8.47 -21.18
C THR A 10 -6.63 8.24 -21.36
N LEU A 11 -7.00 7.04 -21.80
CA LEU A 11 -8.38 6.62 -21.98
C LEU A 11 -8.96 6.13 -20.67
N SER A 12 -10.23 6.38 -20.41
CA SER A 12 -10.92 5.81 -19.25
C SER A 12 -11.14 4.30 -19.42
N SER A 13 -10.48 3.49 -18.61
CA SER A 13 -10.64 2.04 -18.59
C SER A 13 -12.08 1.65 -18.23
N ALA A 14 -12.72 2.38 -17.31
CA ALA A 14 -14.11 2.12 -16.92
C ALA A 14 -15.09 2.32 -18.09
N LEU A 15 -14.96 3.43 -18.83
CA LEU A 15 -15.82 3.71 -19.98
C LEU A 15 -15.63 2.66 -21.08
N TRP A 16 -14.36 2.31 -21.37
CA TRP A 16 -14.02 1.30 -22.36
C TRP A 16 -14.59 -0.08 -21.99
N THR A 17 -14.42 -0.51 -20.73
CA THR A 17 -14.92 -1.81 -20.24
C THR A 17 -16.44 -1.89 -20.29
N VAL A 18 -17.15 -0.87 -19.80
CA VAL A 18 -18.63 -0.84 -19.81
C VAL A 18 -19.17 -0.99 -21.22
N TRP A 19 -18.53 -0.31 -22.19
CA TRP A 19 -18.92 -0.44 -23.58
C TRP A 19 -18.66 -1.86 -24.14
N ARG A 20 -17.49 -2.43 -23.89
CA ARG A 20 -17.15 -3.79 -24.36
C ARG A 20 -18.08 -4.85 -23.79
N LEU A 21 -18.45 -4.76 -22.52
CA LEU A 21 -19.44 -5.66 -21.90
C LEU A 21 -20.83 -5.51 -22.51
N GLN A 22 -21.22 -4.31 -22.91
CA GLN A 22 -22.51 -4.10 -23.60
C GLN A 22 -22.51 -4.61 -25.04
N GLU A 23 -21.39 -4.50 -25.74
CA GLU A 23 -21.29 -4.92 -27.14
C GLU A 23 -21.24 -6.45 -27.28
N ARG A 24 -20.60 -7.12 -26.34
CA ARG A 24 -20.37 -8.58 -26.35
C ARG A 24 -21.25 -9.26 -25.30
N ARG A 25 -22.56 -9.38 -25.59
CA ARG A 25 -23.50 -10.07 -24.68
C ARG A 25 -23.18 -11.54 -24.43
N ASP A 26 -22.39 -12.19 -25.29
CA ASP A 26 -22.12 -13.62 -25.28
C ASP A 26 -20.62 -13.98 -25.28
N ALA A 27 -19.70 -13.04 -25.03
CA ALA A 27 -18.27 -13.30 -25.11
C ALA A 27 -17.58 -13.10 -23.76
N ASN A 28 -16.50 -13.86 -23.57
CA ASN A 28 -15.56 -13.76 -22.46
C ASN A 28 -15.19 -12.33 -22.08
N GLU A 29 -14.80 -12.14 -20.82
CA GLU A 29 -14.32 -10.88 -20.29
C GLU A 29 -13.36 -10.16 -21.25
N PRO A 30 -13.51 -8.83 -21.43
CA PRO A 30 -12.62 -8.09 -22.30
C PRO A 30 -11.18 -8.26 -21.86
N ALA A 31 -10.31 -8.69 -22.77
CA ALA A 31 -8.92 -8.91 -22.46
C ALA A 31 -8.25 -7.57 -22.10
N PHE A 32 -7.41 -7.59 -21.08
CA PHE A 32 -6.71 -6.42 -20.62
C PHE A 32 -5.77 -5.83 -21.67
N ASP A 33 -5.16 -6.72 -22.47
CA ASP A 33 -4.29 -6.35 -23.59
C ASP A 33 -5.04 -5.53 -24.67
N ASP A 34 -6.33 -5.80 -24.88
CA ASP A 34 -7.17 -5.01 -25.80
C ASP A 34 -7.35 -3.56 -25.33
N PHE A 35 -7.38 -3.33 -24.01
CA PHE A 35 -7.43 -1.97 -23.48
C PHE A 35 -6.10 -1.24 -23.65
N GLU A 36 -4.98 -1.91 -23.46
CA GLU A 36 -3.65 -1.32 -23.66
C GLU A 36 -3.47 -0.86 -25.10
N GLU A 37 -3.86 -1.68 -26.07
CA GLU A 37 -3.80 -1.34 -27.50
C GLU A 37 -4.69 -0.13 -27.80
N ALA A 38 -5.92 -0.10 -27.29
CA ALA A 38 -6.82 1.02 -27.46
C ALA A 38 -6.31 2.32 -26.82
N ASN A 39 -5.69 2.22 -25.64
CA ASN A 39 -5.12 3.35 -24.94
C ASN A 39 -3.85 3.87 -25.64
N ALA A 40 -2.98 3.00 -26.13
CA ALA A 40 -1.78 3.38 -26.89
C ALA A 40 -2.16 4.10 -28.21
N ALA A 41 -3.14 3.56 -28.95
CA ALA A 41 -3.66 4.19 -30.15
C ALA A 41 -4.31 5.56 -29.87
N PHE A 42 -4.99 5.71 -28.72
CA PHE A 42 -5.51 7.00 -28.29
C PHE A 42 -4.42 7.99 -27.92
N GLN A 43 -3.36 7.56 -27.24
CA GLN A 43 -2.21 8.41 -26.89
C GLN A 43 -1.52 8.95 -28.13
N GLU A 44 -1.22 8.10 -29.10
CA GLU A 44 -0.64 8.50 -30.37
C GLU A 44 -1.51 9.54 -31.10
N GLN A 45 -2.82 9.32 -31.13
CA GLN A 45 -3.76 10.26 -31.72
C GLN A 45 -3.85 11.57 -30.94
N ALA A 46 -3.78 11.53 -29.62
CA ALA A 46 -3.79 12.72 -28.76
C ALA A 46 -2.52 13.57 -28.97
N GLU A 47 -1.36 12.93 -29.08
CA GLU A 47 -0.09 13.60 -29.40
C GLU A 47 -0.12 14.26 -30.78
N ALA A 48 -0.67 13.59 -31.78
CA ALA A 48 -0.87 14.17 -33.10
C ALA A 48 -1.83 15.38 -33.09
N ILE A 49 -2.89 15.33 -32.27
CA ILE A 49 -3.87 16.44 -32.13
C ILE A 49 -3.22 17.65 -31.45
N THR A 50 -2.38 17.42 -30.45
CA THR A 50 -1.75 18.45 -29.62
C THR A 50 -0.43 18.96 -30.19
N GLY A 51 0.09 18.33 -31.26
CA GLY A 51 1.35 18.70 -31.87
C GLY A 51 2.59 18.30 -31.05
N ILE A 52 2.42 17.39 -30.11
CA ILE A 52 3.54 16.83 -29.34
C ILE A 52 4.11 15.67 -30.17
N ALA A 53 5.20 15.89 -30.86
CA ALA A 53 5.94 14.82 -31.53
C ALA A 53 6.63 13.96 -30.44
N ALA A 54 6.39 12.67 -30.46
CA ALA A 54 7.11 11.73 -29.60
C ALA A 54 8.62 11.83 -29.92
N GLY A 55 9.38 12.41 -29.01
CA GLY A 55 10.85 12.32 -29.07
C GLY A 55 11.67 13.61 -29.18
N GLU A 56 11.09 14.80 -29.31
CA GLU A 56 11.89 16.05 -29.42
C GLU A 56 11.77 16.98 -28.18
N GLY A 57 11.58 16.42 -26.99
CA GLY A 57 11.67 17.17 -25.75
C GLY A 57 12.99 16.92 -25.03
N GLY A 58 14.10 17.40 -25.62
CA GLY A 58 15.39 17.52 -24.92
C GLY A 58 15.34 18.67 -23.89
N PRO A 59 16.11 18.59 -22.78
CA PRO A 59 16.09 19.58 -21.69
C PRO A 59 16.91 20.85 -22.02
N ASP A 60 16.95 21.33 -23.24
CA ASP A 60 17.77 22.48 -23.63
C ASP A 60 16.93 23.67 -24.07
N GLY A 61 16.88 24.66 -23.20
CA GLY A 61 16.74 26.06 -23.53
C GLY A 61 15.42 26.74 -23.21
N PRO A 62 15.43 27.75 -22.29
CA PRO A 62 14.23 28.54 -21.93
C PRO A 62 13.85 29.63 -22.94
N ASP A 63 14.50 29.71 -24.11
CA ASP A 63 14.42 30.90 -24.98
C ASP A 63 14.05 30.63 -26.46
N ASP A 64 13.37 29.52 -26.80
CA ASP A 64 12.86 29.42 -28.19
C ASP A 64 11.34 29.74 -28.26
N PRO A 65 10.93 30.91 -28.73
CA PRO A 65 9.53 31.29 -28.88
C PRO A 65 8.78 30.60 -30.03
N GLY A 66 9.40 29.64 -30.74
CA GLY A 66 8.88 28.99 -31.94
C GLY A 66 8.62 27.48 -31.90
N GLY A 67 8.98 26.76 -30.87
CA GLY A 67 8.84 25.31 -30.77
C GLY A 67 7.42 24.88 -30.27
N GLY A 68 6.60 24.60 -31.20
CA GLY A 68 5.18 24.49 -31.31
C GLY A 68 4.43 23.43 -30.54
N THR A 69 4.38 23.37 -29.21
CA THR A 69 3.23 22.74 -28.52
C THR A 69 2.10 23.76 -28.40
N ALA A 70 1.00 23.54 -29.13
CA ALA A 70 -0.16 24.41 -29.05
C ALA A 70 -0.77 24.38 -27.66
N ARG A 71 -1.18 25.54 -27.15
CA ARG A 71 -2.00 25.60 -25.93
C ARG A 71 -3.31 24.88 -26.18
N LEU A 72 -3.82 24.17 -25.19
CA LEU A 72 -5.12 23.54 -25.26
C LEU A 72 -6.20 24.62 -25.35
N ASP A 73 -6.82 24.73 -26.51
CA ASP A 73 -7.98 25.57 -26.75
C ASP A 73 -9.26 24.72 -26.85
N GLY A 74 -10.40 25.37 -27.02
CA GLY A 74 -11.69 24.69 -27.09
C GLY A 74 -11.82 23.77 -28.31
N GLU A 75 -11.12 24.06 -29.42
CA GLU A 75 -11.11 23.22 -30.62
C GLU A 75 -10.27 21.97 -30.40
N THR A 76 -9.08 22.11 -29.84
CA THR A 76 -8.19 21.00 -29.50
C THR A 76 -8.86 20.07 -28.48
N LEU A 77 -9.49 20.60 -27.42
CA LEU A 77 -10.23 19.81 -26.45
C LEU A 77 -11.39 19.03 -27.09
N ARG A 78 -12.11 19.64 -28.05
CA ARG A 78 -13.19 18.97 -28.77
C ARG A 78 -12.66 17.83 -29.64
N ARG A 79 -11.54 18.02 -30.29
CA ARG A 79 -10.86 16.98 -31.08
C ARG A 79 -10.37 15.83 -30.21
N LEU A 80 -9.76 16.12 -29.07
CA LEU A 80 -9.33 15.11 -28.08
C LEU A 80 -10.53 14.32 -27.55
N LEU A 81 -11.64 14.98 -27.18
CA LEU A 81 -12.84 14.32 -26.72
C LEU A 81 -13.44 13.39 -27.79
N THR A 82 -13.45 13.84 -29.04
CA THR A 82 -13.92 13.03 -30.17
C THR A 82 -13.04 11.80 -30.38
N ALA A 83 -11.73 11.97 -30.27
CA ALA A 83 -10.76 10.87 -30.35
C ALA A 83 -10.94 9.86 -29.19
N ALA A 84 -11.11 10.36 -27.96
CA ALA A 84 -11.39 9.52 -26.79
C ALA A 84 -12.70 8.70 -26.93
N HIS A 85 -13.78 9.33 -27.38
CA HIS A 85 -15.05 8.63 -27.63
C HIS A 85 -14.93 7.57 -28.73
N LYS A 86 -14.11 7.84 -29.75
CA LYS A 86 -13.85 6.87 -30.82
C LYS A 86 -13.03 5.69 -30.28
N ALA A 87 -11.95 5.95 -29.56
CA ALA A 87 -11.10 4.91 -28.97
C ALA A 87 -11.86 4.06 -27.94
N ALA A 88 -12.69 4.68 -27.13
CA ALA A 88 -13.58 3.96 -26.19
C ALA A 88 -14.70 3.17 -26.89
N GLY A 89 -14.93 3.35 -28.20
CA GLY A 89 -16.01 2.68 -28.94
C GLY A 89 -17.40 3.27 -28.70
N VAL A 90 -17.53 4.37 -27.97
CA VAL A 90 -18.84 4.96 -27.58
C VAL A 90 -19.35 6.03 -28.54
N ARG A 91 -18.66 6.28 -29.65
CA ARG A 91 -19.04 7.29 -30.63
C ARG A 91 -20.46 7.04 -31.18
N GLY A 92 -21.29 8.08 -31.19
CA GLY A 92 -22.68 7.97 -31.62
C GLY A 92 -23.66 7.44 -30.56
N ARG A 93 -23.24 7.34 -29.31
CA ARG A 93 -24.08 6.96 -28.17
C ARG A 93 -24.29 8.17 -27.25
N PRO A 94 -25.36 8.97 -27.43
CA PRO A 94 -25.55 10.23 -26.69
C PRO A 94 -25.53 10.07 -25.17
N ALA A 95 -25.98 8.93 -24.65
CA ALA A 95 -26.01 8.66 -23.22
C ALA A 95 -24.59 8.47 -22.60
N LEU A 96 -23.58 8.11 -23.42
CA LEU A 96 -22.21 7.88 -23.00
C LEU A 96 -21.24 8.97 -23.48
N CYS A 97 -21.67 9.82 -24.40
CA CYS A 97 -20.90 10.92 -24.97
C CYS A 97 -21.37 12.25 -24.39
N THR A 98 -20.75 12.70 -23.31
CA THR A 98 -20.99 14.04 -22.76
C THR A 98 -20.01 15.05 -23.36
N PRO A 99 -20.47 16.25 -23.77
CA PRO A 99 -19.59 17.33 -24.19
C PRO A 99 -18.98 18.10 -23.01
N GLN A 100 -19.21 17.65 -21.78
CA GLN A 100 -18.71 18.34 -20.59
C GLN A 100 -17.23 18.07 -20.38
N VAL A 101 -16.49 19.13 -20.08
CA VAL A 101 -15.09 19.08 -19.68
C VAL A 101 -14.98 19.54 -18.23
N CYS A 102 -14.43 18.71 -17.38
CA CYS A 102 -14.11 19.08 -16.00
C CYS A 102 -12.64 19.50 -15.93
N ILE A 103 -12.38 20.72 -15.48
CA ILE A 103 -11.04 21.24 -15.33
C ILE A 103 -10.72 21.34 -13.84
N ARG A 104 -9.66 20.68 -13.41
CA ARG A 104 -9.11 20.81 -12.07
C ARG A 104 -7.74 21.48 -12.14
N SER A 105 -7.57 22.61 -11.47
CA SER A 105 -6.30 23.32 -11.37
C SER A 105 -5.74 23.19 -9.95
N VAL A 106 -4.48 22.83 -9.83
CA VAL A 106 -3.78 22.68 -8.58
C VAL A 106 -2.44 23.41 -8.68
N ALA A 107 -2.14 24.28 -7.72
CA ALA A 107 -0.82 24.90 -7.61
C ALA A 107 0.19 23.82 -7.17
N VAL A 108 1.27 23.69 -7.93
CA VAL A 108 2.36 22.78 -7.60
C VAL A 108 3.69 23.54 -7.53
N SER A 109 4.58 23.14 -6.62
CA SER A 109 5.93 23.69 -6.60
C SER A 109 6.70 23.30 -7.88
N ALA A 110 7.65 24.13 -8.32
CA ALA A 110 8.46 23.83 -9.49
C ALA A 110 9.15 22.46 -9.43
N ARG A 111 9.57 22.04 -8.23
CA ARG A 111 10.19 20.73 -7.98
C ARG A 111 9.20 19.57 -8.20
N ARG A 112 7.92 19.76 -7.93
CA ARG A 112 6.87 18.75 -8.13
C ARG A 112 6.36 18.73 -9.56
N ALA A 113 6.45 19.86 -10.28
CA ALA A 113 6.08 19.96 -11.67
C ALA A 113 7.05 19.21 -12.60
N ALA A 114 8.29 18.98 -12.17
CA ALA A 114 9.29 18.20 -12.90
C ALA A 114 9.14 16.68 -12.68
N GLY A 115 8.24 16.23 -11.81
CA GLY A 115 7.96 14.81 -11.57
C GLY A 115 6.97 14.24 -12.59
N PRO A 116 6.85 12.89 -12.68
CA PRO A 116 5.86 12.25 -13.53
C PRO A 116 4.45 12.74 -13.15
N VAL A 117 3.69 13.13 -14.17
CA VAL A 117 2.28 13.52 -13.98
C VAL A 117 1.50 12.27 -13.68
N GLY A 118 0.98 12.16 -12.46
CA GLY A 118 0.10 11.07 -12.09
C GLY A 118 -1.18 11.13 -12.94
N THR A 119 -1.40 10.12 -13.75
CA THR A 119 -2.65 9.89 -14.47
C THR A 119 -3.74 9.28 -13.57
N GLU A 120 -3.56 9.37 -12.26
CA GLU A 120 -4.40 8.82 -11.19
C GLU A 120 -5.88 9.25 -11.29
N PHE A 121 -6.19 10.19 -12.17
CA PHE A 121 -7.50 10.80 -12.25
C PHE A 121 -8.52 10.00 -13.08
N LEU A 122 -8.08 9.22 -14.07
CA LEU A 122 -8.96 8.58 -15.05
C LEU A 122 -8.97 7.06 -14.98
N ASN A 123 -7.89 6.46 -14.50
CA ASN A 123 -7.76 5.01 -14.40
C ASN A 123 -7.62 4.58 -12.95
N SER A 124 -7.91 3.31 -12.70
CA SER A 124 -7.60 2.71 -11.41
C SER A 124 -6.11 2.92 -11.10
N PHE A 125 -5.80 3.48 -9.95
CA PHE A 125 -4.41 3.61 -9.48
C PHE A 125 -3.71 2.25 -9.29
N PHE A 126 -4.46 1.14 -9.37
CA PHE A 126 -3.91 -0.21 -9.38
C PHE A 126 -3.40 -0.65 -10.76
N LEU A 127 -3.69 0.09 -11.84
CA LEU A 127 -3.39 -0.35 -13.20
C LEU A 127 -1.90 -0.62 -13.41
N ASP A 128 -1.06 0.33 -13.01
CA ASP A 128 0.41 0.19 -13.14
C ASP A 128 0.95 -0.99 -12.31
N ASP A 129 0.38 -1.20 -11.11
CA ASP A 129 0.78 -2.31 -10.26
C ASP A 129 0.31 -3.65 -10.84
N LEU A 130 -0.88 -3.72 -11.43
CA LEU A 130 -1.38 -4.90 -12.13
C LEU A 130 -0.53 -5.23 -13.36
N HIS A 131 -0.08 -4.24 -14.12
CA HIS A 131 0.86 -4.44 -15.23
C HIS A 131 2.17 -5.06 -14.74
N ARG A 132 2.77 -4.51 -13.70
CA ARG A 132 4.00 -5.05 -13.11
C ARG A 132 3.83 -6.48 -12.62
N ILE A 133 2.70 -6.78 -11.96
CA ILE A 133 2.38 -8.13 -11.50
C ILE A 133 2.24 -9.08 -12.69
N ARG A 134 1.49 -8.70 -13.71
CA ARG A 134 1.32 -9.47 -14.94
C ARG A 134 2.67 -9.81 -15.59
N ASP A 135 3.52 -8.78 -15.76
CA ASP A 135 4.80 -8.94 -16.44
C ASP A 135 5.75 -9.85 -15.64
N ARG A 136 5.77 -9.71 -14.32
CA ARG A 136 6.50 -10.62 -13.44
C ARG A 136 5.94 -12.05 -13.45
N ALA A 137 4.62 -12.19 -13.45
CA ALA A 137 3.97 -13.49 -13.53
C ALA A 137 4.29 -14.20 -14.86
N ARG A 138 4.26 -13.49 -16.00
CA ARG A 138 4.67 -14.00 -17.31
C ARG A 138 6.15 -14.40 -17.34
N ALA A 139 7.00 -13.71 -16.61
CA ALA A 139 8.43 -14.01 -16.47
C ALA A 139 8.72 -15.16 -15.47
N GLY A 140 7.72 -15.65 -14.75
CA GLY A 140 7.89 -16.60 -13.64
C GLY A 140 8.55 -16.00 -12.39
N ASP A 141 8.66 -14.68 -12.30
CA ASP A 141 9.27 -13.94 -11.19
C ASP A 141 8.19 -13.47 -10.21
N VAL A 142 7.48 -14.41 -9.61
CA VAL A 142 6.50 -14.14 -8.55
C VAL A 142 6.90 -14.89 -7.28
N GLY A 143 6.71 -14.21 -6.12
CA GLY A 143 6.91 -14.86 -4.84
C GLY A 143 5.88 -15.99 -4.61
N GLU A 144 6.22 -16.96 -3.76
CA GLU A 144 5.40 -18.15 -3.51
C GLU A 144 3.95 -17.79 -3.09
N ALA A 145 3.76 -16.80 -2.24
CA ALA A 145 2.42 -16.37 -1.81
C ALA A 145 1.54 -15.90 -2.98
N LEU A 146 2.11 -15.10 -3.90
CA LEU A 146 1.40 -14.65 -5.08
C LEU A 146 1.18 -15.79 -6.08
N GLY A 147 2.16 -16.68 -6.26
CA GLY A 147 2.02 -17.88 -7.08
C GLY A 147 0.86 -18.77 -6.62
N ARG A 148 0.75 -18.99 -5.31
CA ARG A 148 -0.37 -19.75 -4.71
C ARG A 148 -1.71 -19.01 -4.84
N TYR A 149 -1.72 -17.69 -4.76
CA TYR A 149 -2.94 -16.92 -4.97
C TYR A 149 -3.45 -16.96 -6.41
N LEU A 150 -2.54 -17.03 -7.38
CA LEU A 150 -2.87 -17.10 -8.81
C LEU A 150 -3.13 -18.53 -9.30
N MET A 151 -2.97 -19.53 -8.43
CA MET A 151 -3.21 -20.94 -8.77
C MET A 151 -4.71 -21.18 -9.05
N PRO A 152 -5.06 -21.85 -10.15
CA PRO A 152 -6.45 -22.22 -10.43
C PRO A 152 -7.07 -23.10 -9.34
N ASP A 153 -8.38 -22.96 -9.10
CA ASP A 153 -9.07 -23.69 -8.04
C ASP A 153 -9.00 -25.22 -8.21
N ASP A 154 -8.93 -25.72 -9.43
CA ASP A 154 -8.82 -27.15 -9.77
C ASP A 154 -7.43 -27.73 -9.51
N GLU A 155 -6.43 -26.90 -9.36
CA GLU A 155 -5.06 -27.30 -8.97
C GLU A 155 -4.86 -27.28 -7.44
N LEU A 156 -5.80 -26.70 -6.69
CA LEU A 156 -5.73 -26.65 -5.23
C LEU A 156 -6.09 -28.03 -4.64
N ASP A 157 -5.21 -28.57 -3.78
CA ASP A 157 -5.51 -29.78 -3.02
C ASP A 157 -6.67 -29.51 -2.03
N PRO A 158 -7.83 -30.16 -2.18
CA PRO A 158 -8.97 -29.95 -1.29
C PRO A 158 -8.68 -30.37 0.16
N ASP A 159 -7.68 -31.20 0.40
CA ASP A 159 -7.33 -31.68 1.75
C ASP A 159 -6.56 -30.65 2.59
N ILE A 160 -5.97 -29.62 1.96
CA ILE A 160 -5.35 -28.52 2.69
C ILE A 160 -6.38 -27.63 3.41
N ARG A 161 -7.65 -27.67 3.00
CA ARG A 161 -8.71 -26.92 3.63
C ARG A 161 -9.17 -27.58 4.93
N ILE A 162 -8.98 -26.90 6.05
CA ILE A 162 -9.38 -27.41 7.35
C ILE A 162 -10.72 -26.76 7.77
N ASP A 163 -11.78 -27.57 7.80
CA ASP A 163 -13.06 -27.16 8.39
C ASP A 163 -12.98 -27.38 9.90
N VAL A 164 -12.77 -26.31 10.65
CA VAL A 164 -12.61 -26.35 12.12
C VAL A 164 -13.85 -26.85 12.85
N ALA A 165 -15.04 -26.78 12.23
CA ALA A 165 -16.26 -27.32 12.80
C ALA A 165 -16.39 -28.85 12.66
N ARG A 166 -15.76 -29.43 11.63
CA ARG A 166 -15.88 -30.85 11.28
C ARG A 166 -14.64 -31.68 11.60
N ARG A 167 -13.44 -31.07 11.58
CA ARG A 167 -12.17 -31.77 11.80
C ARG A 167 -11.64 -31.54 13.23
N ARG A 168 -12.31 -32.09 14.22
CA ARG A 168 -11.94 -31.92 15.64
C ARG A 168 -10.49 -32.32 15.93
N ALA A 169 -10.02 -33.45 15.41
CA ALA A 169 -8.64 -33.89 15.62
C ALA A 169 -7.59 -32.90 15.10
N ALA A 170 -7.86 -32.26 13.96
CA ALA A 170 -6.97 -31.23 13.44
C ALA A 170 -6.94 -29.97 14.33
N VAL A 171 -8.11 -29.62 14.91
CA VAL A 171 -8.17 -28.51 15.86
C VAL A 171 -7.42 -28.84 17.15
N GLU A 172 -7.61 -30.03 17.71
CA GLU A 172 -6.89 -30.48 18.90
C GLU A 172 -5.38 -30.46 18.69
N GLU A 173 -4.91 -30.93 17.55
CA GLU A 173 -3.48 -30.86 17.17
C GLU A 173 -3.00 -29.41 17.00
N GLY A 174 -3.77 -28.57 16.31
CA GLY A 174 -3.40 -27.18 16.04
C GLY A 174 -3.39 -26.27 17.26
N VAL A 175 -4.05 -26.67 18.37
CA VAL A 175 -4.08 -25.89 19.63
C VAL A 175 -3.23 -26.48 20.75
N ARG A 176 -2.36 -27.43 20.46
CA ARG A 176 -1.43 -27.98 21.43
C ARG A 176 -0.57 -26.89 22.08
N VAL A 177 -0.15 -27.11 23.30
CA VAL A 177 0.64 -26.15 24.08
C VAL A 177 1.95 -25.78 23.38
N GLU A 178 2.55 -26.74 22.72
CA GLU A 178 3.80 -26.57 21.96
C GLU A 178 3.65 -25.61 20.75
N ARG A 179 2.42 -25.43 20.28
CA ARG A 179 2.10 -24.55 19.15
C ARG A 179 1.66 -23.15 19.59
N LEU A 180 1.50 -22.92 20.89
CA LEU A 180 1.08 -21.61 21.38
C LEU A 180 2.20 -20.58 21.18
N PRO A 181 1.92 -19.46 20.54
CA PRO A 181 2.91 -18.37 20.44
C PRO A 181 3.18 -17.78 21.82
N LEU A 182 4.42 -17.36 22.03
CA LEU A 182 4.82 -16.77 23.31
C LEU A 182 4.28 -15.35 23.52
N GLY A 183 3.99 -14.64 22.42
CA GLY A 183 3.41 -13.30 22.45
C GLY A 183 1.90 -13.33 22.29
N ARG A 184 1.24 -12.54 23.12
CA ARG A 184 -0.20 -12.27 23.02
C ARG A 184 -0.46 -10.79 23.20
N TRP A 185 -1.52 -10.30 22.56
CA TRP A 185 -1.94 -8.93 22.78
C TRP A 185 -2.38 -8.72 24.22
N PRO A 186 -1.94 -7.64 24.90
CA PRO A 186 -2.30 -7.35 26.28
C PRO A 186 -3.76 -6.90 26.38
N ALA A 187 -4.66 -7.87 26.25
CA ALA A 187 -6.11 -7.71 26.38
C ALA A 187 -6.58 -8.05 27.80
N GLU A 188 -7.87 -7.79 28.07
CA GLU A 188 -8.51 -8.15 29.33
C GLU A 188 -8.58 -9.69 29.49
N ALA A 189 -8.32 -10.16 30.73
CA ALA A 189 -8.23 -11.58 30.99
C ALA A 189 -9.58 -12.32 30.86
N ASP A 190 -10.70 -11.62 30.98
CA ASP A 190 -12.05 -12.13 30.81
C ASP A 190 -12.49 -12.37 29.37
N ARG A 191 -11.62 -11.98 28.39
CA ARG A 191 -11.84 -12.16 26.95
C ARG A 191 -10.86 -13.16 26.34
N PRO A 192 -10.94 -14.45 26.65
CA PRO A 192 -10.04 -15.45 26.12
C PRO A 192 -10.26 -15.65 24.61
N ALA A 193 -9.24 -16.15 23.93
CA ALA A 193 -9.38 -16.56 22.55
C ALA A 193 -10.36 -17.75 22.44
N THR A 194 -11.24 -17.71 21.44
CA THR A 194 -12.00 -18.91 21.06
C THR A 194 -11.04 -19.96 20.51
N LEU A 195 -11.43 -21.23 20.58
CA LEU A 195 -10.60 -22.34 20.10
C LEU A 195 -10.22 -22.20 18.61
N SER A 196 -11.20 -21.81 17.78
CA SER A 196 -10.96 -21.58 16.34
C SER A 196 -10.02 -20.41 16.07
N ARG A 197 -10.12 -19.34 16.88
CA ARG A 197 -9.20 -18.20 16.77
C ARG A 197 -7.78 -18.60 17.19
N GLN A 198 -7.64 -19.33 18.30
CA GLN A 198 -6.33 -19.84 18.74
C GLN A 198 -5.70 -20.76 17.68
N PHE A 199 -6.51 -21.63 17.08
CA PHE A 199 -6.09 -22.49 15.98
C PHE A 199 -5.52 -21.66 14.82
N ALA A 200 -6.24 -20.64 14.37
CA ALA A 200 -5.79 -19.79 13.26
C ALA A 200 -4.51 -19.00 13.62
N ILE A 201 -4.39 -18.48 14.84
CA ILE A 201 -3.19 -17.81 15.33
C ILE A 201 -1.98 -18.74 15.32
N ASN A 202 -2.15 -19.96 15.85
CA ASN A 202 -1.07 -20.93 15.91
C ASN A 202 -0.60 -21.30 14.51
N HIS A 203 -1.51 -21.61 13.57
CA HIS A 203 -1.15 -21.90 12.19
C HIS A 203 -0.43 -20.74 11.50
N ALA A 204 -0.88 -19.50 11.71
CA ALA A 204 -0.22 -18.34 11.15
C ALA A 204 1.24 -18.18 11.64
N LEU A 205 1.49 -18.46 12.90
CA LEU A 205 2.79 -18.20 13.54
C LEU A 205 3.72 -19.42 13.58
N THR A 206 3.21 -20.64 13.49
CA THR A 206 4.05 -21.85 13.52
C THR A 206 4.22 -22.49 12.16
N ASP A 207 3.23 -22.44 11.29
CA ASP A 207 3.28 -23.12 10.00
C ASP A 207 3.63 -22.14 8.86
N LEU A 208 3.00 -20.95 8.86
CA LEU A 208 3.21 -19.98 7.77
C LEU A 208 4.44 -19.08 8.00
N ALA A 209 4.69 -18.62 9.23
CA ALA A 209 5.77 -17.67 9.48
C ALA A 209 7.18 -18.20 9.20
N PRO A 210 7.51 -19.51 9.38
CA PRO A 210 8.82 -20.06 9.04
C PRO A 210 9.05 -20.21 7.54
N GLU A 211 7.98 -20.24 6.75
CA GLU A 211 8.01 -20.52 5.31
C GLU A 211 7.24 -19.45 4.54
N ALA A 212 7.59 -19.27 3.28
CA ALA A 212 6.78 -18.44 2.38
C ALA A 212 5.51 -19.19 1.97
N GLY A 213 4.38 -18.49 1.87
CA GLY A 213 3.13 -19.14 1.48
C GLY A 213 1.92 -18.22 1.59
N LEU A 214 0.75 -18.83 1.48
CA LEU A 214 -0.55 -18.17 1.61
C LEU A 214 -1.46 -18.98 2.52
N MET A 215 -2.07 -18.33 3.49
CA MET A 215 -3.07 -18.91 4.38
C MET A 215 -4.38 -18.13 4.30
N GLY A 216 -5.44 -18.78 3.85
CA GLY A 216 -6.79 -18.22 3.88
C GLY A 216 -7.49 -18.54 5.20
N VAL A 217 -8.09 -17.53 5.83
CA VAL A 217 -8.90 -17.71 7.04
C VAL A 217 -10.31 -17.21 6.78
N LEU A 218 -11.27 -18.13 6.68
CA LEU A 218 -12.68 -17.78 6.59
C LEU A 218 -13.22 -17.43 7.97
N HIS A 219 -13.61 -16.18 8.16
CA HIS A 219 -14.02 -15.65 9.45
C HIS A 219 -15.36 -14.91 9.31
N PRO A 220 -16.46 -15.40 9.92
CA PRO A 220 -17.74 -14.69 9.91
C PRO A 220 -17.63 -13.30 10.52
N PRO A 221 -18.47 -12.33 10.11
CA PRO A 221 -18.53 -11.03 10.75
C PRO A 221 -18.78 -11.12 12.26
N GLY A 222 -18.13 -10.25 13.04
CA GLY A 222 -18.31 -10.19 14.50
C GLY A 222 -17.61 -11.27 15.32
N THR A 223 -16.85 -12.17 14.72
CA THR A 223 -16.23 -13.32 15.41
C THR A 223 -14.78 -13.08 15.88
N GLY A 224 -14.31 -11.83 15.94
CA GLY A 224 -13.02 -11.47 16.53
C GLY A 224 -11.85 -11.39 15.56
N LYS A 225 -12.08 -10.93 14.32
CA LYS A 225 -11.01 -10.71 13.32
C LYS A 225 -9.93 -9.74 13.82
N LYS A 226 -10.34 -8.68 14.52
CA LYS A 226 -9.42 -7.68 15.08
C LYS A 226 -8.51 -8.28 16.13
N GLU A 227 -9.07 -9.09 17.01
CA GLU A 227 -8.35 -9.78 18.06
C GLU A 227 -7.38 -10.82 17.49
N LEU A 228 -7.77 -11.54 16.43
CA LEU A 228 -6.88 -12.46 15.73
C LEU A 228 -5.65 -11.72 15.19
N LEU A 229 -5.85 -10.61 14.47
CA LEU A 229 -4.75 -9.83 13.90
C LEU A 229 -3.84 -9.24 14.99
N ARG A 230 -4.42 -8.77 16.11
CA ARG A 230 -3.65 -8.28 17.26
C ARG A 230 -2.78 -9.37 17.88
N ASP A 231 -3.30 -10.58 18.03
CA ASP A 231 -2.55 -11.71 18.60
C ASP A 231 -1.44 -12.18 17.63
N VAL A 232 -1.68 -12.21 16.31
CA VAL A 232 -0.66 -12.50 15.30
C VAL A 232 0.44 -11.44 15.36
N LEU A 233 0.07 -10.16 15.45
CA LEU A 233 1.03 -9.06 15.57
C LEU A 233 1.87 -9.21 16.85
N ALA A 234 1.23 -9.45 17.99
CA ALA A 234 1.93 -9.61 19.27
C ALA A 234 2.88 -10.81 19.24
N GLY A 235 2.46 -11.94 18.69
CA GLY A 235 3.30 -13.13 18.52
C GLY A 235 4.54 -12.84 17.68
N ASN A 236 4.38 -12.13 16.57
CA ASN A 236 5.46 -11.77 15.68
C ASN A 236 6.45 -10.78 16.31
N VAL A 237 5.94 -9.75 17.01
CA VAL A 237 6.78 -8.78 17.74
C VAL A 237 7.60 -9.47 18.84
N VAL A 238 6.98 -10.35 19.63
CA VAL A 238 7.67 -11.10 20.70
C VAL A 238 8.70 -12.06 20.10
N ALA A 239 8.40 -12.71 18.99
CA ALA A 239 9.37 -13.57 18.31
C ALA A 239 10.61 -12.80 17.89
N ARG A 240 10.45 -11.60 17.29
CA ARG A 240 11.59 -10.71 16.97
C ARG A 240 12.34 -10.25 18.20
N ALA A 241 11.64 -9.82 19.24
CA ALA A 241 12.24 -9.38 20.49
C ALA A 241 13.10 -10.48 21.13
N ARG A 242 12.67 -11.73 21.07
CA ARG A 242 13.48 -12.87 21.55
C ARG A 242 14.75 -13.06 20.74
N ARG A 243 14.68 -12.97 19.40
CA ARG A 243 15.89 -13.02 18.55
C ARG A 243 16.87 -11.91 18.90
N LEU A 244 16.36 -10.70 19.16
CA LEU A 244 17.20 -9.59 19.63
C LEU A 244 17.80 -9.86 21.00
N ALA A 245 17.05 -10.45 21.93
CA ALA A 245 17.51 -10.76 23.27
C ALA A 245 18.58 -11.89 23.34
N GLU A 246 18.71 -12.70 22.29
CA GLU A 246 19.77 -13.70 22.15
C GLU A 246 21.14 -13.08 21.81
N LEU A 247 21.18 -11.79 21.42
CA LEU A 247 22.41 -11.09 21.09
C LEU A 247 23.11 -10.58 22.35
N GLU A 248 24.40 -10.74 22.43
CA GLU A 248 25.20 -10.21 23.55
C GLU A 248 25.22 -8.67 23.56
N ARG A 249 25.25 -8.07 22.38
CA ARG A 249 25.34 -6.62 22.20
C ARG A 249 24.45 -6.17 21.05
N ALA A 250 23.85 -4.99 21.18
CA ALA A 250 22.97 -4.43 20.14
C ALA A 250 23.66 -4.32 18.75
N ARG A 251 24.95 -4.00 18.71
CA ARG A 251 25.71 -3.93 17.46
C ARG A 251 25.80 -5.25 16.71
N ASP A 252 25.67 -6.37 17.41
CA ASP A 252 25.72 -7.71 16.83
C ASP A 252 24.45 -8.02 15.99
N ALA A 253 23.44 -7.13 16.02
CA ALA A 253 22.28 -7.19 15.15
C ALA A 253 22.59 -6.84 13.68
N PHE A 254 23.74 -6.24 13.41
CA PHE A 254 24.13 -5.76 12.09
C PHE A 254 25.26 -6.58 11.50
N VAL A 255 25.26 -6.73 10.17
CA VAL A 255 26.25 -7.54 9.43
C VAL A 255 26.69 -6.86 8.14
N GLY A 256 27.94 -7.08 7.77
CA GLY A 256 28.50 -6.61 6.51
C GLY A 256 28.60 -5.09 6.41
N GLU A 257 28.82 -4.61 5.18
CA GLU A 257 28.89 -3.20 4.88
C GLU A 257 27.48 -2.58 4.84
N PRO A 258 27.30 -1.34 5.34
CA PRO A 258 26.05 -0.62 5.27
C PRO A 258 25.59 -0.42 3.81
N LEU A 259 24.28 -0.42 3.60
CA LEU A 259 23.71 -0.04 2.34
C LEU A 259 23.80 1.49 2.17
N GLN A 260 24.35 1.93 1.05
CA GLN A 260 24.40 3.36 0.70
C GLN A 260 23.08 3.74 0.01
N TRP A 261 22.31 4.61 0.64
CA TRP A 261 21.13 5.20 0.02
C TRP A 261 21.42 6.65 -0.36
N ARG A 262 21.57 6.88 -1.66
CA ARG A 262 21.87 8.20 -2.23
C ARG A 262 20.72 8.70 -3.07
N THR A 263 20.42 9.97 -2.91
CA THR A 263 19.58 10.77 -3.81
C THR A 263 20.33 12.05 -4.15
N ASP A 264 19.78 12.86 -5.05
CA ASP A 264 20.39 14.15 -5.41
C ASP A 264 20.52 15.12 -4.23
N SER A 265 19.73 14.92 -3.16
CA SER A 265 19.64 15.83 -2.02
C SER A 265 20.22 15.29 -0.72
N PHE A 266 20.44 13.98 -0.59
CA PHE A 266 21.02 13.39 0.61
C PHE A 266 21.70 12.05 0.36
N SER A 267 22.61 11.68 1.28
CA SER A 267 23.21 10.36 1.36
C SER A 267 23.02 9.81 2.78
N ARG A 268 22.61 8.54 2.89
CA ARG A 268 22.45 7.84 4.16
C ARG A 268 23.09 6.46 4.09
N GLU A 269 23.64 6.04 5.20
CA GLU A 269 24.12 4.68 5.41
C GLU A 269 23.07 3.91 6.22
N LEU A 270 22.65 2.77 5.72
CA LEU A 270 21.68 1.91 6.36
C LEU A 270 22.39 0.64 6.82
N PRO A 271 22.57 0.44 8.13
CA PRO A 271 23.11 -0.81 8.65
C PRO A 271 22.26 -2.00 8.19
N ARG A 272 22.91 -3.05 7.73
CA ARG A 272 22.23 -4.28 7.30
C ARG A 272 21.95 -5.16 8.51
N LEU A 273 20.67 -5.40 8.78
CA LEU A 273 20.27 -6.36 9.80
C LEU A 273 20.70 -7.79 9.42
N ARG A 274 21.00 -8.60 10.41
CA ARG A 274 21.15 -10.04 10.24
C ARG A 274 19.88 -10.63 9.63
N PRO A 275 19.99 -11.63 8.74
CA PRO A 275 18.79 -12.27 8.14
C PRO A 275 17.80 -12.78 9.18
N GLU A 276 18.27 -13.29 10.32
CA GLU A 276 17.43 -13.85 11.40
C GLU A 276 16.58 -12.77 12.12
N LEU A 277 16.89 -11.50 11.93
CA LEU A 277 16.17 -10.35 12.48
C LEU A 277 15.23 -9.68 11.47
N THR A 278 15.18 -10.17 10.24
CA THR A 278 14.31 -9.68 9.15
C THR A 278 13.10 -10.58 8.97
N GLY A 279 12.09 -10.12 8.21
CA GLY A 279 10.88 -10.89 7.93
C GLY A 279 9.79 -10.77 9.00
N PHE A 280 9.96 -9.89 9.98
CA PHE A 280 8.96 -9.61 11.02
C PHE A 280 8.08 -8.40 10.71
N GLU A 281 8.34 -7.73 9.61
CA GLU A 281 7.55 -6.59 9.15
C GLU A 281 6.17 -7.08 8.66
N MET A 282 5.12 -6.35 9.06
CA MET A 282 3.74 -6.70 8.73
C MET A 282 3.05 -5.57 7.98
N VAL A 283 2.31 -5.92 6.95
CA VAL A 283 1.44 -4.98 6.23
C VAL A 283 0.00 -5.46 6.36
N VAL A 284 -0.87 -4.59 6.87
CA VAL A 284 -2.31 -4.82 6.90
C VAL A 284 -2.95 -4.03 5.78
N ALA A 285 -3.54 -4.72 4.83
CA ALA A 285 -4.26 -4.12 3.71
C ALA A 285 -5.75 -4.47 3.79
N ALA A 286 -6.61 -3.54 3.38
CA ALA A 286 -8.05 -3.75 3.31
C ALA A 286 -8.60 -3.15 2.01
N ALA A 287 -9.58 -3.82 1.40
CA ALA A 287 -10.24 -3.37 0.19
C ALA A 287 -11.52 -2.57 0.52
N GLY A 288 -11.69 -1.38 -0.08
CA GLY A 288 -12.88 -0.53 -0.02
C GLY A 288 -12.94 0.43 1.17
N GLU A 289 -13.75 1.48 1.04
CA GLU A 289 -13.84 2.55 2.05
C GLU A 289 -14.43 2.07 3.39
N GLY A 290 -15.39 1.16 3.39
CA GLY A 290 -15.93 0.55 4.61
C GLY A 290 -14.94 -0.40 5.28
N ALA A 291 -14.14 -1.12 4.50
CA ALA A 291 -13.09 -2.00 5.00
C ALA A 291 -11.84 -1.22 5.41
N THR A 292 -11.56 -0.04 4.79
CA THR A 292 -10.51 0.86 5.26
C THR A 292 -10.84 1.48 6.62
N ALA A 293 -12.10 1.80 6.90
CA ALA A 293 -12.49 2.24 8.25
C ALA A 293 -12.30 1.13 9.30
N GLU A 294 -12.58 -0.13 8.95
CA GLU A 294 -12.32 -1.28 9.84
C GLU A 294 -10.84 -1.69 9.86
N GLY A 295 -10.16 -1.74 8.73
CA GLY A 295 -8.74 -2.10 8.62
C GLY A 295 -7.82 -0.98 9.11
N GLU A 296 -8.12 0.27 8.79
CA GLU A 296 -7.49 1.44 9.40
C GLU A 296 -7.74 1.47 10.90
N GLY A 297 -8.95 1.09 11.37
CA GLY A 297 -9.28 0.97 12.78
C GLY A 297 -8.47 -0.09 13.53
N ILE A 298 -8.06 -1.19 12.87
CA ILE A 298 -7.19 -2.19 13.48
C ILE A 298 -5.77 -1.64 13.62
N ALA A 299 -5.16 -1.19 12.53
CA ALA A 299 -3.78 -0.72 12.53
C ALA A 299 -3.63 0.65 13.23
N ALA A 300 -4.59 1.55 13.04
CA ALA A 300 -4.55 2.90 13.57
C ALA A 300 -4.69 2.99 15.07
N GLY A 301 -5.54 2.17 15.65
CA GLY A 301 -5.76 2.16 17.10
C GLY A 301 -4.71 1.37 17.89
N LEU A 302 -3.85 0.57 17.22
CA LEU A 302 -2.86 -0.24 17.94
C LEU A 302 -1.86 0.57 18.76
N PRO A 303 -1.32 1.71 18.29
CA PRO A 303 -0.40 2.53 19.07
C PRO A 303 -1.07 3.25 20.24
N GLU A 304 -2.37 3.46 20.21
CA GLU A 304 -3.07 4.22 21.25
C GLU A 304 -3.08 3.47 22.59
N ARG A 305 -2.89 4.19 23.70
CA ARG A 305 -2.96 3.60 25.04
C ARG A 305 -4.29 2.92 25.33
N THR A 306 -5.37 3.41 24.71
CA THR A 306 -6.72 2.83 24.80
C THR A 306 -6.83 1.44 24.21
N ALA A 307 -5.92 1.04 23.33
CA ALA A 307 -5.87 -0.30 22.76
C ALA A 307 -5.41 -1.39 23.76
N LEU A 308 -4.79 -0.97 24.86
CA LEU A 308 -4.30 -1.85 25.90
C LEU A 308 -5.34 -1.99 27.03
N ALA A 309 -5.36 -3.16 27.67
CA ALA A 309 -6.12 -3.33 28.92
C ALA A 309 -5.61 -2.34 29.99
N PRO A 310 -6.47 -1.85 30.88
CA PRO A 310 -6.12 -0.86 31.88
C PRO A 310 -4.88 -1.22 32.70
N THR A 311 -4.72 -2.49 33.05
CA THR A 311 -3.60 -3.02 33.82
C THR A 311 -2.24 -2.89 33.12
N TRP A 312 -2.22 -2.71 31.79
CA TRP A 312 -0.99 -2.61 31.00
C TRP A 312 -0.65 -1.18 30.59
N ARG A 313 -1.63 -0.26 30.65
CA ARG A 313 -1.47 1.12 30.15
C ARG A 313 -0.35 1.91 30.80
N GLU A 314 -0.17 1.72 32.10
CA GLU A 314 0.86 2.46 32.85
C GLU A 314 2.27 1.88 32.65
N GLN A 315 2.37 0.61 32.29
CA GLN A 315 3.65 -0.09 32.11
C GLN A 315 4.12 -0.08 30.66
N ALA A 316 3.21 0.17 29.70
CA ALA A 316 3.54 0.14 28.28
C ALA A 316 4.17 1.45 27.86
N ASP A 317 5.48 1.39 27.60
CA ASP A 317 6.24 2.47 27.03
C ASP A 317 7.25 1.87 26.02
N TYR A 318 6.89 1.94 24.74
CA TYR A 318 7.78 1.59 23.65
C TYR A 318 8.00 2.81 22.78
N PHE A 319 8.90 3.69 23.26
CA PHE A 319 9.13 5.01 22.67
C PHE A 319 7.83 5.86 22.59
N ALA A 320 7.03 5.88 23.66
CA ALA A 320 5.71 6.51 23.69
C ALA A 320 5.73 7.97 23.26
N ARG A 321 6.73 8.74 23.70
CA ARG A 321 6.89 10.14 23.32
C ARG A 321 7.12 10.31 21.82
N LEU A 322 8.10 9.59 21.26
CA LEU A 322 8.37 9.60 19.81
C LEU A 322 7.16 9.12 19.02
N ALA A 323 6.52 8.05 19.47
CA ALA A 323 5.33 7.51 18.82
C ALA A 323 4.18 8.54 18.77
N SER A 324 3.92 9.23 19.89
CA SER A 324 2.89 10.25 19.97
C SER A 324 3.18 11.43 19.01
N THR A 325 4.42 11.90 18.96
CA THR A 325 4.84 12.96 18.03
C THR A 325 4.64 12.54 16.58
N VAL A 326 5.29 11.45 16.13
CA VAL A 326 5.22 10.97 14.74
C VAL A 326 3.80 10.69 14.30
N LEU A 327 2.98 10.06 15.15
CA LEU A 327 1.62 9.70 14.79
C LEU A 327 0.69 10.92 14.76
N THR A 328 0.91 11.91 15.61
CA THR A 328 0.16 13.19 15.59
C THR A 328 0.45 13.97 14.31
N GLU A 329 1.72 14.12 13.94
CA GLU A 329 2.14 14.82 12.73
C GLU A 329 1.67 14.14 11.43
N THR A 330 1.42 12.85 11.48
CA THR A 330 0.92 12.07 10.33
C THR A 330 -0.60 11.96 10.26
N GLN A 331 -1.34 12.59 11.18
CA GLN A 331 -2.80 12.68 11.12
C GLN A 331 -3.29 13.49 9.91
N GLU A 332 -4.57 13.39 9.63
CA GLU A 332 -5.20 14.23 8.61
C GLU A 332 -5.30 15.68 9.11
N ALA A 333 -5.18 16.62 8.18
CA ALA A 333 -5.41 18.02 8.49
C ALA A 333 -6.83 18.22 9.08
N GLY A 334 -6.91 18.75 10.30
CA GLY A 334 -8.17 18.94 11.02
C GLY A 334 -8.44 17.91 12.12
N ALA A 335 -7.51 17.01 12.42
CA ALA A 335 -7.62 16.17 13.60
C ALA A 335 -7.61 17.03 14.87
N GLU A 336 -8.62 16.84 15.73
CA GLU A 336 -8.85 17.72 16.89
C GLU A 336 -7.94 17.43 18.09
N SER A 337 -7.30 16.27 18.13
CA SER A 337 -6.53 15.85 19.31
C SER A 337 -5.23 15.11 18.93
N PRO A 338 -4.16 15.33 19.69
CA PRO A 338 -2.93 14.57 19.52
C PRO A 338 -3.14 13.09 19.85
N VAL A 339 -2.34 12.23 19.25
CA VAL A 339 -2.34 10.79 19.56
C VAL A 339 -1.61 10.55 20.86
N ASP A 340 -2.28 9.96 21.85
CA ASP A 340 -1.63 9.42 23.06
C ASP A 340 -1.22 7.97 22.78
N ALA A 341 0.00 7.78 22.30
CA ALA A 341 0.53 6.50 21.94
C ALA A 341 1.35 5.86 23.07
N TRP A 342 1.25 4.55 23.19
CA TRP A 342 2.13 3.76 24.07
C TRP A 342 3.38 3.28 23.31
N GLY A 343 3.35 3.27 21.98
CA GLY A 343 4.46 2.81 21.17
C GLY A 343 4.25 3.02 19.68
N LEU A 344 5.34 3.03 18.91
CA LEU A 344 5.32 3.11 17.45
C LEU A 344 5.24 1.70 16.85
N VAL A 345 4.14 1.00 17.11
CA VAL A 345 3.92 -0.40 16.68
C VAL A 345 3.22 -0.52 15.34
N SER A 346 2.58 0.54 14.89
CA SER A 346 1.97 0.61 13.55
C SER A 346 1.81 2.07 13.09
N ALA A 347 1.72 2.27 11.77
CA ALA A 347 1.45 3.56 11.17
C ALA A 347 0.52 3.40 9.96
N ARG A 348 -0.26 4.43 9.66
CA ARG A 348 -1.15 4.48 8.50
C ARG A 348 -0.37 4.92 7.26
N LEU A 349 -0.05 4.00 6.36
CA LEU A 349 0.77 4.26 5.18
C LEU A 349 0.00 4.15 3.84
N GLY A 350 -1.32 4.03 3.88
CA GLY A 350 -2.15 3.81 2.70
C GLY A 350 -2.13 4.98 1.70
N ARG A 351 -2.05 6.24 2.16
CA ARG A 351 -2.01 7.43 1.30
C ARG A 351 -0.59 7.93 1.11
N LEU A 352 -0.26 8.40 -0.11
CA LEU A 352 1.07 8.96 -0.42
C LEU A 352 1.45 10.12 0.50
N SER A 353 0.50 11.01 0.83
CA SER A 353 0.72 12.12 1.75
C SER A 353 1.13 11.64 3.14
N ARG A 354 0.45 10.61 3.68
CA ARG A 354 0.78 10.02 4.98
C ARG A 354 2.14 9.33 4.97
N ARG A 355 2.48 8.59 3.89
CA ARG A 355 3.82 8.01 3.74
C ARG A 355 4.92 9.06 3.71
N SER A 356 4.68 10.16 3.02
CA SER A 356 5.63 11.27 2.95
C SER A 356 5.78 11.98 4.29
N ALA A 357 4.68 12.24 5.01
CA ALA A 357 4.70 12.82 6.34
C ALA A 357 5.40 11.89 7.35
N PHE A 358 5.04 10.60 7.37
CA PHE A 358 5.68 9.61 8.24
C PHE A 358 7.20 9.54 8.01
N ARG A 359 7.61 9.50 6.73
CA ARG A 359 9.04 9.52 6.39
C ARG A 359 9.72 10.80 6.86
N ALA A 360 9.09 11.95 6.66
CA ALA A 360 9.65 13.24 7.08
C ALA A 360 9.83 13.28 8.59
N SER A 361 8.79 12.96 9.34
CA SER A 361 8.79 12.97 10.80
C SER A 361 9.76 11.95 11.40
N LEU A 362 9.79 10.72 10.87
CA LEU A 362 10.66 9.65 11.39
C LEU A 362 12.16 9.86 11.07
N TRP A 363 12.49 10.33 9.85
CA TRP A 363 13.87 10.40 9.37
C TRP A 363 14.52 11.76 9.55
N PHE A 364 13.73 12.85 9.46
CA PHE A 364 14.30 14.19 9.43
C PHE A 364 13.95 15.01 10.67
N GLY A 365 12.88 14.64 11.38
CA GLY A 365 12.31 15.47 12.48
C GLY A 365 11.89 16.85 11.99
N ASP A 366 11.20 17.60 12.81
CA ASP A 366 11.04 19.04 12.56
C ASP A 366 12.34 19.75 12.92
N GLY A 367 13.02 20.31 11.91
CA GLY A 367 14.34 20.91 12.04
C GLY A 367 14.41 22.18 12.87
N ASP A 368 13.29 22.65 13.45
CA ASP A 368 13.18 23.96 14.13
C ASP A 368 13.27 23.92 15.66
N ASP A 369 13.35 22.74 16.28
CA ASP A 369 13.51 22.65 17.73
C ASP A 369 14.99 22.51 18.13
N GLU A 370 15.63 23.66 18.41
CA GLU A 370 16.96 23.72 19.07
C GLU A 370 17.00 22.94 20.40
N ALA A 371 15.83 22.67 21.02
CA ALA A 371 15.69 21.88 22.25
C ALA A 371 15.71 20.36 22.00
N ALA A 372 15.61 19.89 20.78
CA ALA A 372 15.59 18.45 20.43
C ALA A 372 17.00 17.84 20.28
N ASP A 373 18.05 18.64 20.29
CA ASP A 373 19.43 18.17 20.12
C ASP A 373 19.98 17.42 21.34
N ASP A 374 19.40 17.64 22.52
CA ASP A 374 19.89 17.02 23.77
C ASP A 374 19.14 15.74 24.18
N ASP A 375 18.04 15.35 23.50
CA ASP A 375 17.28 14.15 23.85
C ASP A 375 17.20 13.15 22.67
N PRO A 376 18.07 12.13 22.66
CA PRO A 376 18.10 11.12 21.60
C PRO A 376 16.81 10.28 21.49
N SER A 377 15.87 10.37 22.45
CA SER A 377 14.57 9.69 22.39
C SER A 377 13.58 10.36 21.43
N VAL A 378 13.89 11.57 20.96
CA VAL A 378 13.03 12.35 20.04
C VAL A 378 13.35 12.07 18.58
N ARG A 379 14.55 11.55 18.27
CA ARG A 379 14.96 11.25 16.90
C ARG A 379 15.44 9.81 16.81
N MET A 380 14.78 9.02 15.99
CA MET A 380 15.11 7.59 15.84
C MET A 380 16.42 7.35 15.06
N PHE A 381 16.92 8.36 14.34
CA PHE A 381 18.10 8.27 13.46
C PHE A 381 18.93 9.57 13.45
N ALA A 382 18.90 10.37 14.51
CA ALA A 382 19.77 11.55 14.66
C ALA A 382 21.20 11.15 15.00
#